data_0ba3f144fdec6a7cd8b3fb9b0c8cc31e
#
_entry.id   0ba3f144fdec6a7cd8b3fb9b0c8cc31e
#
_cell.length_a   1.000
_cell.length_b   1.000
_cell.length_c   1.000
_cell.angle_alpha   90.00
_cell.angle_beta   90.00
_cell.angle_gamma   90.00
#
_symmetry.space_group_name_H-M   'P 1'
#
loop_
_entity.id
_entity.type
_entity.pdbx_description
1 polymer ?
#
loop_
_entity_poly.entity_id
_entity_poly.type
_entity_poly.pdbx_seq_one_letter_code
_entity_poly.pdbx_strand_id
1 'polypeptide(L)'
;MLLTIDIGNTNLTLGLYDGNNLFAHWRLATDHARMPDEYGLQFQGLLKNANHTLKDLTGICLASVVPQLTARVVQACREYLDMEPFVVDVGIKTGIKVKYEDPKSVGADRIADAVAVMYQYGGPACVIDFGTATTFNAITKEGEYLGGAITAGINLAAEALFTHAAKLPRIDLQRPPSIIGRNTVHAMQSGLLFGYVSMVEGMVERFRKELGPSMKVIATGGLAEVVAQETDVIQIITPWLTLDGLRILWDLNHPL
;
A
#
# COMPACT_ATOMS: atom_id res chain seq x y z
N MET A 1 17.56 14.53 1.44
CA MET A 1 16.22 13.99 1.08
C MET A 1 16.29 12.48 0.88
N LEU A 2 15.33 11.72 1.39
CA LEU A 2 15.20 10.29 1.13
C LEU A 2 14.11 10.07 0.07
N LEU A 3 14.42 9.29 -0.97
CA LEU A 3 13.44 8.82 -1.93
C LEU A 3 12.94 7.43 -1.50
N THR A 4 11.64 7.28 -1.25
CA THR A 4 11.00 5.98 -1.01
C THR A 4 10.27 5.54 -2.25
N ILE A 5 10.37 4.26 -2.60
CA ILE A 5 9.75 3.68 -3.80
C ILE A 5 9.03 2.38 -3.40
N ASP A 6 7.71 2.34 -3.62
CA ASP A 6 6.91 1.14 -3.47
C ASP A 6 6.47 0.64 -4.86
N ILE A 7 6.88 -0.57 -5.23
CA ILE A 7 6.56 -1.20 -6.51
C ILE A 7 5.43 -2.21 -6.33
N GLY A 8 4.21 -1.74 -6.52
CA GLY A 8 3.01 -2.57 -6.55
C GLY A 8 2.66 -3.11 -7.94
N ASN A 9 1.71 -4.05 -8.00
CA ASN A 9 1.26 -4.67 -9.27
C ASN A 9 0.57 -3.69 -10.23
N THR A 10 -0.05 -2.63 -9.73
CA THR A 10 -0.78 -1.64 -10.53
C THR A 10 -0.08 -0.29 -10.57
N ASN A 11 0.50 0.13 -9.45
CA ASN A 11 1.14 1.42 -9.31
C ASN A 11 2.54 1.30 -8.72
N LEU A 12 3.41 2.15 -9.21
CA LEU A 12 4.68 2.52 -8.59
C LEU A 12 4.44 3.80 -7.80
N THR A 13 4.57 3.76 -6.48
CA THR A 13 4.35 4.93 -5.63
C THR A 13 5.69 5.44 -5.10
N LEU A 14 5.92 6.75 -5.23
CA LEU A 14 7.15 7.39 -4.80
C LEU A 14 6.85 8.45 -3.74
N GLY A 15 7.74 8.57 -2.76
CA GLY A 15 7.72 9.62 -1.75
C GLY A 15 9.10 10.25 -1.60
N LEU A 16 9.14 11.56 -1.54
CA LEU A 16 10.35 12.33 -1.23
C LEU A 16 10.23 12.91 0.17
N TYR A 17 11.11 12.48 1.06
CA TYR A 17 11.09 12.88 2.47
C TYR A 17 12.20 13.86 2.80
N ASP A 18 11.85 14.89 3.59
CA ASP A 18 12.77 15.73 4.31
C ASP A 18 12.67 15.43 5.81
N GLY A 19 13.62 14.66 6.34
CA GLY A 19 13.50 14.05 7.65
C GLY A 19 12.22 13.19 7.76
N ASN A 20 11.31 13.57 8.65
CA ASN A 20 10.04 12.87 8.86
C ASN A 20 8.89 13.37 7.98
N ASN A 21 9.10 14.46 7.22
CA ASN A 21 8.05 15.09 6.44
C ASN A 21 8.01 14.57 5.02
N LEU A 22 6.87 14.05 4.57
CA LEU A 22 6.63 13.73 3.17
C LEU A 22 6.49 15.05 2.39
N PHE A 23 7.56 15.46 1.71
CA PHE A 23 7.63 16.71 0.96
C PHE A 23 6.86 16.63 -0.36
N ALA A 24 7.03 15.53 -1.10
CA ALA A 24 6.33 15.29 -2.35
C ALA A 24 6.05 13.79 -2.53
N HIS A 25 5.03 13.48 -3.31
CA HIS A 25 4.68 12.11 -3.65
C HIS A 25 4.16 12.01 -5.08
N TRP A 26 4.34 10.85 -5.70
CA TRP A 26 3.89 10.58 -7.07
C TRP A 26 3.41 9.14 -7.23
N ARG A 27 2.55 8.93 -8.20
CA ARG A 27 2.12 7.61 -8.66
C ARG A 27 2.38 7.47 -10.14
N LEU A 28 3.03 6.39 -10.52
CA LEU A 28 3.23 5.97 -11.89
C LEU A 28 2.50 4.65 -12.11
N ALA A 29 2.01 4.40 -13.30
CA ALA A 29 1.48 3.08 -13.64
C ALA A 29 2.62 2.06 -13.62
N THR A 30 2.37 0.87 -13.06
CA THR A 30 3.27 -0.26 -13.19
C THR A 30 3.20 -0.77 -14.62
N ASP A 31 4.29 -0.64 -15.34
CA ASP A 31 4.42 -1.09 -16.74
C ASP A 31 5.55 -2.12 -16.85
N HIS A 32 5.16 -3.38 -17.07
CA HIS A 32 6.11 -4.49 -17.19
C HIS A 32 6.98 -4.44 -18.43
N ALA A 33 6.64 -3.63 -19.43
CA ALA A 33 7.44 -3.47 -20.65
C ALA A 33 8.51 -2.38 -20.53
N ARG A 34 8.32 -1.43 -19.58
CA ARG A 34 9.17 -0.26 -19.43
C ARG A 34 10.62 -0.61 -19.06
N MET A 35 11.55 0.04 -19.73
CA MET A 35 12.99 -0.17 -19.54
C MET A 35 13.56 0.70 -18.41
N PRO A 36 14.75 0.37 -17.87
CA PRO A 36 15.41 1.16 -16.82
C PRO A 36 15.56 2.63 -17.16
N ASP A 37 15.95 2.93 -18.42
CA ASP A 37 16.12 4.31 -18.90
C ASP A 37 14.85 5.15 -18.79
N GLU A 38 13.69 4.56 -19.08
CA GLU A 38 12.41 5.25 -18.99
C GLU A 38 12.04 5.57 -17.54
N TYR A 39 12.28 4.64 -16.59
CA TYR A 39 12.10 4.89 -15.17
C TYR A 39 13.08 5.96 -14.67
N GLY A 40 14.35 5.86 -15.05
CA GLY A 40 15.38 6.80 -14.65
C GLY A 40 15.08 8.24 -15.07
N LEU A 41 14.71 8.45 -16.32
CA LEU A 41 14.29 9.76 -16.85
C LEU A 41 13.04 10.30 -16.13
N GLN A 42 12.08 9.43 -15.81
CA GLN A 42 10.91 9.82 -15.04
C GLN A 42 11.28 10.26 -13.63
N PHE A 43 12.13 9.51 -12.92
CA PHE A 43 12.55 9.85 -11.56
C PHE A 43 13.29 11.20 -11.53
N GLN A 44 14.23 11.43 -12.47
CA GLN A 44 14.88 12.73 -12.61
C GLN A 44 13.89 13.85 -12.89
N GLY A 45 12.91 13.60 -13.77
CA GLY A 45 11.86 14.57 -14.10
C GLY A 45 10.98 14.91 -12.90
N LEU A 46 10.61 13.93 -12.08
CA LEU A 46 9.80 14.13 -10.86
C LEU A 46 10.57 14.94 -9.82
N LEU A 47 11.84 14.63 -9.57
CA LEU A 47 12.70 15.40 -8.66
C LEU A 47 12.84 16.84 -9.13
N LYS A 48 13.12 17.06 -10.42
CA LYS A 48 13.23 18.39 -11.01
C LYS A 48 11.94 19.19 -10.87
N ASN A 49 10.78 18.56 -11.09
CA ASN A 49 9.48 19.24 -10.91
C ASN A 49 9.18 19.60 -9.45
N ALA A 50 9.79 18.90 -8.49
CA ALA A 50 9.76 19.24 -7.08
C ALA A 50 10.85 20.28 -6.68
N ASN A 51 11.57 20.86 -7.65
CA ASN A 51 12.71 21.76 -7.45
C ASN A 51 13.89 21.13 -6.69
N HIS A 52 14.09 19.82 -6.84
CA HIS A 52 15.21 19.06 -6.29
C HIS A 52 16.11 18.50 -7.39
N THR A 53 17.34 18.24 -6.99
CA THR A 53 18.38 17.63 -7.84
C THR A 53 18.88 16.33 -7.23
N LEU A 54 19.68 15.58 -7.97
CA LEU A 54 20.31 14.35 -7.45
C LEU A 54 21.19 14.62 -6.22
N LYS A 55 21.78 15.81 -6.12
CA LYS A 55 22.64 16.20 -5.00
C LYS A 55 21.88 16.33 -3.67
N ASP A 56 20.56 16.53 -3.73
CA ASP A 56 19.73 16.67 -2.55
C ASP A 56 19.34 15.30 -1.98
N LEU A 57 19.50 14.21 -2.77
CA LEU A 57 19.23 12.86 -2.31
C LEU A 57 20.34 12.37 -1.38
N THR A 58 19.94 11.77 -0.28
CA THR A 58 20.83 11.11 0.69
C THR A 58 20.69 9.59 0.69
N GLY A 59 19.65 9.09 0.03
CA GLY A 59 19.39 7.66 -0.09
C GLY A 59 18.10 7.33 -0.81
N ILE A 60 17.94 6.05 -1.13
CA ILE A 60 16.74 5.48 -1.75
C ILE A 60 16.35 4.22 -0.98
N CYS A 61 15.09 4.13 -0.53
CA CYS A 61 14.53 2.92 0.08
C CYS A 61 13.42 2.36 -0.81
N LEU A 62 13.49 1.06 -1.14
CA LEU A 62 12.63 0.43 -2.12
C LEU A 62 11.97 -0.83 -1.55
N ALA A 63 10.63 -0.90 -1.62
CA ALA A 63 9.87 -2.14 -1.48
C ALA A 63 9.33 -2.58 -2.84
N SER A 64 9.19 -3.88 -3.05
CA SER A 64 8.61 -4.41 -4.27
C SER A 64 7.91 -5.74 -4.04
N VAL A 65 6.76 -5.89 -4.68
CA VAL A 65 6.05 -7.16 -4.84
C VAL A 65 6.04 -7.63 -6.31
N VAL A 66 6.89 -7.01 -7.15
CA VAL A 66 7.01 -7.31 -8.60
C VAL A 66 8.49 -7.59 -8.94
N PRO A 67 8.99 -8.82 -8.74
CA PRO A 67 10.42 -9.15 -8.86
C PRO A 67 11.05 -8.74 -10.20
N GLN A 68 10.32 -8.86 -11.31
CA GLN A 68 10.82 -8.50 -12.65
C GLN A 68 11.08 -6.99 -12.78
N LEU A 69 10.30 -6.14 -12.11
CA LEU A 69 10.49 -4.70 -12.12
C LEU A 69 11.54 -4.24 -11.09
N THR A 70 11.70 -4.98 -10.00
CA THR A 70 12.70 -4.65 -8.97
C THR A 70 14.08 -4.44 -9.60
N ALA A 71 14.54 -5.40 -10.41
CA ALA A 71 15.85 -5.33 -11.04
C ALA A 71 15.98 -4.10 -11.99
N ARG A 72 14.92 -3.78 -12.74
CA ARG A 72 14.92 -2.62 -13.65
C ARG A 72 14.93 -1.29 -12.90
N VAL A 73 14.14 -1.17 -11.84
CA VAL A 73 14.10 0.06 -11.03
C VAL A 73 15.41 0.23 -10.26
N VAL A 74 16.00 -0.84 -9.74
CA VAL A 74 17.35 -0.80 -9.13
C VAL A 74 18.39 -0.31 -10.15
N GLN A 75 18.39 -0.85 -11.36
CA GLN A 75 19.26 -0.39 -12.42
C GLN A 75 19.03 1.10 -12.76
N ALA A 76 17.77 1.54 -12.88
CA ALA A 76 17.43 2.95 -13.10
C ALA A 76 17.96 3.85 -11.98
N CYS A 77 17.87 3.44 -10.71
CA CYS A 77 18.43 4.18 -9.58
C CYS A 77 19.96 4.31 -9.69
N ARG A 78 20.65 3.22 -10.03
CA ARG A 78 22.12 3.23 -10.19
C ARG A 78 22.57 4.16 -11.31
N GLU A 79 21.96 4.02 -12.49
CA GLU A 79 22.42 4.70 -13.72
C GLU A 79 21.96 6.16 -13.81
N TYR A 80 20.77 6.48 -13.28
CA TYR A 80 20.14 7.79 -13.46
C TYR A 80 20.11 8.63 -12.19
N LEU A 81 20.13 8.00 -11.00
CA LEU A 81 20.17 8.71 -9.72
C LEU A 81 21.53 8.62 -9.02
N ASP A 82 22.49 7.87 -9.60
CA ASP A 82 23.83 7.63 -9.06
C ASP A 82 23.80 7.09 -7.61
N MET A 83 22.81 6.23 -7.34
CA MET A 83 22.58 5.67 -6.00
C MET A 83 22.17 4.19 -6.07
N GLU A 84 22.75 3.41 -5.13
CA GLU A 84 22.29 2.05 -4.85
C GLU A 84 21.09 2.10 -3.91
N PRO A 85 19.89 1.62 -4.31
CA PRO A 85 18.74 1.62 -3.42
C PRO A 85 18.87 0.54 -2.34
N PHE A 86 18.50 0.88 -1.12
CA PHE A 86 18.25 -0.07 -0.05
C PHE A 86 16.94 -0.79 -0.31
N VAL A 87 17.02 -2.05 -0.72
CA VAL A 87 15.85 -2.88 -1.01
C VAL A 87 15.37 -3.55 0.27
N VAL A 88 14.09 -3.37 0.59
CA VAL A 88 13.44 -4.04 1.72
C VAL A 88 13.28 -5.52 1.41
N ASP A 89 14.04 -6.35 2.09
CA ASP A 89 14.06 -7.80 1.94
C ASP A 89 14.26 -8.48 3.30
N VAL A 90 14.30 -9.78 3.30
CA VAL A 90 14.49 -10.60 4.50
C VAL A 90 15.84 -10.30 5.17
N GLY A 91 15.82 -10.18 6.49
CA GLY A 91 17.05 -9.99 7.28
C GLY A 91 17.38 -8.54 7.62
N ILE A 92 16.65 -7.56 7.11
CA ILE A 92 16.78 -6.16 7.52
C ILE A 92 16.23 -5.93 8.93
N LYS A 93 16.67 -4.85 9.58
CA LYS A 93 16.08 -4.42 10.86
C LYS A 93 14.72 -3.80 10.61
N THR A 94 13.67 -4.37 11.19
CA THR A 94 12.31 -3.87 11.04
C THR A 94 11.74 -3.27 12.33
N GLY A 95 12.32 -3.58 13.48
CA GLY A 95 11.79 -3.19 14.79
C GLY A 95 10.52 -3.95 15.20
N ILE A 96 9.98 -4.82 14.35
CA ILE A 96 8.84 -5.69 14.62
C ILE A 96 9.25 -7.16 14.52
N LYS A 97 8.44 -8.06 15.11
CA LYS A 97 8.65 -9.51 15.02
C LYS A 97 7.66 -10.10 14.01
N VAL A 98 8.16 -10.70 12.96
CA VAL A 98 7.31 -11.39 11.97
C VAL A 98 7.05 -12.81 12.44
N LYS A 99 5.80 -13.10 12.84
CA LYS A 99 5.31 -14.40 13.33
C LYS A 99 4.53 -15.17 12.25
N TYR A 100 4.94 -15.01 11.02
CA TYR A 100 4.38 -15.73 9.89
C TYR A 100 5.07 -17.09 9.71
N GLU A 101 4.36 -18.13 9.24
CA GLU A 101 4.94 -19.48 9.06
C GLU A 101 6.18 -19.45 8.18
N ASP A 102 6.11 -18.74 7.05
CA ASP A 102 7.25 -18.41 6.22
C ASP A 102 7.44 -16.89 6.14
N PRO A 103 8.29 -16.28 6.98
CA PRO A 103 8.53 -14.84 6.98
C PRO A 103 8.99 -14.28 5.63
N LYS A 104 9.61 -15.11 4.77
CA LYS A 104 10.08 -14.71 3.44
C LYS A 104 8.96 -14.51 2.43
N SER A 105 7.80 -15.08 2.68
CA SER A 105 6.62 -14.96 1.80
C SER A 105 5.79 -13.71 2.08
N VAL A 106 6.11 -12.94 3.13
CA VAL A 106 5.40 -11.68 3.42
C VAL A 106 5.89 -10.59 2.49
N GLY A 107 4.98 -9.95 1.79
CA GLY A 107 5.30 -8.82 0.91
C GLY A 107 5.99 -7.67 1.66
N ALA A 108 6.95 -7.04 1.01
CA ALA A 108 7.71 -5.93 1.58
C ALA A 108 6.83 -4.72 1.92
N ASP A 109 5.78 -4.49 1.15
CA ASP A 109 4.72 -3.50 1.39
C ASP A 109 4.02 -3.75 2.74
N ARG A 110 3.60 -4.99 3.01
CA ARG A 110 2.93 -5.37 4.27
C ARG A 110 3.84 -5.22 5.48
N ILE A 111 5.14 -5.49 5.32
CA ILE A 111 6.14 -5.24 6.37
C ILE A 111 6.30 -3.73 6.61
N ALA A 112 6.39 -2.93 5.55
CA ALA A 112 6.48 -1.48 5.65
C ALA A 112 5.26 -0.89 6.37
N ASP A 113 4.05 -1.32 6.01
CA ASP A 113 2.81 -0.91 6.67
C ASP A 113 2.81 -1.26 8.17
N ALA A 114 3.21 -2.49 8.50
CA ALA A 114 3.26 -2.95 9.89
C ALA A 114 4.27 -2.15 10.72
N VAL A 115 5.43 -1.83 10.14
CA VAL A 115 6.45 -0.98 10.76
C VAL A 115 5.90 0.44 10.98
N ALA A 116 5.30 1.06 9.95
CA ALA A 116 4.72 2.39 10.07
C ALA A 116 3.68 2.44 11.19
N VAL A 117 2.77 1.48 11.23
CA VAL A 117 1.72 1.42 12.26
C VAL A 117 2.30 1.28 13.64
N MET A 118 3.28 0.38 13.82
CA MET A 118 3.89 0.17 15.14
C MET A 118 4.58 1.42 15.67
N TYR A 119 5.30 2.13 14.79
CA TYR A 119 6.06 3.32 15.17
C TYR A 119 5.19 4.56 15.36
N GLN A 120 4.13 4.73 14.57
CA GLN A 120 3.28 5.93 14.60
C GLN A 120 2.09 5.78 15.57
N TYR A 121 1.51 4.59 15.66
CA TYR A 121 0.24 4.39 16.35
C TYR A 121 0.31 3.35 17.49
N GLY A 122 1.29 2.43 17.44
CA GLY A 122 1.36 1.28 18.34
C GLY A 122 0.25 0.25 18.10
N GLY A 123 0.41 -0.94 18.67
CA GLY A 123 -0.57 -2.02 18.62
C GLY A 123 -1.48 -2.09 19.86
N PRO A 124 -2.51 -2.99 19.88
CA PRO A 124 -2.85 -3.87 18.78
C PRO A 124 -3.53 -3.12 17.62
N ALA A 125 -3.30 -3.56 16.38
CA ALA A 125 -3.85 -2.91 15.19
C ALA A 125 -4.22 -3.91 14.09
N CYS A 126 -5.26 -3.57 13.34
CA CYS A 126 -5.58 -4.14 12.04
C CYS A 126 -5.32 -3.07 10.97
N VAL A 127 -4.38 -3.32 10.08
CA VAL A 127 -4.10 -2.45 8.93
C VAL A 127 -4.85 -2.98 7.74
N ILE A 128 -5.63 -2.12 7.08
CA ILE A 128 -6.36 -2.46 5.86
C ILE A 128 -5.75 -1.64 4.72
N ASP A 129 -5.12 -2.32 3.77
CA ASP A 129 -4.67 -1.67 2.54
C ASP A 129 -5.66 -1.96 1.41
N PHE A 130 -6.23 -0.88 0.87
CA PHE A 130 -7.18 -0.89 -0.23
C PHE A 130 -6.48 -0.69 -1.58
N GLY A 131 -5.66 -1.68 -1.93
CA GLY A 131 -4.90 -1.74 -3.18
C GLY A 131 -5.58 -2.56 -4.29
N THR A 132 -4.76 -3.15 -5.18
CA THR A 132 -5.19 -4.12 -6.19
C THR A 132 -5.84 -5.34 -5.54
N ALA A 133 -5.21 -5.89 -4.52
CA ALA A 133 -5.83 -6.73 -3.52
C ALA A 133 -6.15 -5.87 -2.29
N THR A 134 -7.14 -6.27 -1.50
CA THR A 134 -7.33 -5.71 -0.17
C THR A 134 -6.71 -6.64 0.84
N THR A 135 -5.79 -6.12 1.62
CA THR A 135 -5.12 -6.89 2.68
C THR A 135 -5.55 -6.40 4.05
N PHE A 136 -5.69 -7.35 4.99
CA PHE A 136 -5.91 -7.09 6.41
C PHE A 136 -4.69 -7.64 7.14
N ASN A 137 -3.97 -6.81 7.86
CA ASN A 137 -2.74 -7.17 8.54
C ASN A 137 -2.89 -7.02 10.06
N ALA A 138 -2.59 -8.08 10.80
CA ALA A 138 -2.73 -8.15 12.25
C ALA A 138 -1.39 -7.85 12.93
N ILE A 139 -1.39 -6.87 13.83
CA ILE A 139 -0.22 -6.48 14.62
C ILE A 139 -0.62 -6.51 16.08
N THR A 140 0.15 -7.22 16.92
CA THR A 140 -0.10 -7.28 18.37
C THR A 140 0.38 -6.02 19.08
N LYS A 141 0.02 -5.89 20.35
CA LYS A 141 0.49 -4.81 21.21
C LYS A 141 2.02 -4.81 21.37
N GLU A 142 2.63 -5.98 21.33
CA GLU A 142 4.06 -6.21 21.49
C GLU A 142 4.85 -6.01 20.20
N GLY A 143 4.21 -5.59 19.10
CA GLY A 143 4.84 -5.39 17.79
C GLY A 143 5.13 -6.70 17.04
N GLU A 144 4.28 -7.71 17.23
CA GLU A 144 4.35 -8.94 16.45
C GLU A 144 3.39 -8.85 15.26
N TYR A 145 3.91 -9.02 14.06
CA TYR A 145 3.12 -9.18 12.84
C TYR A 145 2.67 -10.64 12.74
N LEU A 146 1.39 -10.89 12.90
CA LEU A 146 0.82 -12.25 12.93
C LEU A 146 0.44 -12.78 11.54
N GLY A 147 0.38 -11.91 10.53
CA GLY A 147 -0.19 -12.23 9.24
C GLY A 147 -1.51 -11.52 9.02
N GLY A 148 -2.44 -12.14 8.31
CA GLY A 148 -3.70 -11.49 8.03
C GLY A 148 -4.52 -12.18 6.95
N ALA A 149 -5.39 -11.42 6.26
CA ALA A 149 -6.22 -11.90 5.17
C ALA A 149 -5.95 -11.10 3.89
N ILE A 150 -6.16 -11.75 2.75
CA ILE A 150 -6.04 -11.14 1.43
C ILE A 150 -7.33 -11.45 0.66
N THR A 151 -7.91 -10.44 0.05
CA THR A 151 -9.07 -10.59 -0.83
C THR A 151 -8.92 -9.73 -2.09
N ALA A 152 -9.77 -9.94 -3.08
CA ALA A 152 -9.79 -9.10 -4.27
C ALA A 152 -10.13 -7.65 -3.88
N GLY A 153 -9.38 -6.69 -4.41
CA GLY A 153 -9.75 -5.29 -4.29
C GLY A 153 -11.04 -5.00 -5.08
N ILE A 154 -11.76 -3.95 -4.70
CA ILE A 154 -13.07 -3.63 -5.28
C ILE A 154 -13.02 -3.38 -6.80
N ASN A 155 -11.93 -2.76 -7.29
CA ASN A 155 -11.74 -2.53 -8.73
C ASN A 155 -11.49 -3.84 -9.47
N LEU A 156 -10.72 -4.78 -8.87
CA LEU A 156 -10.50 -6.10 -9.44
C LEU A 156 -11.80 -6.91 -9.48
N ALA A 157 -12.62 -6.83 -8.43
CA ALA A 157 -13.94 -7.47 -8.40
C ALA A 157 -14.88 -6.90 -9.48
N ALA A 158 -14.89 -5.57 -9.67
CA ALA A 158 -15.66 -4.91 -10.72
C ALA A 158 -15.22 -5.35 -12.14
N GLU A 159 -13.91 -5.40 -12.36
CA GLU A 159 -13.33 -5.87 -13.64
C GLU A 159 -13.68 -7.34 -13.91
N ALA A 160 -13.62 -8.20 -12.88
CA ALA A 160 -13.99 -9.61 -13.01
C ALA A 160 -15.47 -9.77 -13.42
N LEU A 161 -16.39 -8.99 -12.86
CA LEU A 161 -17.81 -9.00 -13.26
C LEU A 161 -17.97 -8.58 -14.73
N PHE A 162 -17.32 -7.51 -15.16
CA PHE A 162 -17.35 -7.06 -16.54
C PHE A 162 -16.79 -8.12 -17.50
N THR A 163 -15.65 -8.73 -17.15
CA THR A 163 -14.92 -9.65 -18.03
C THR A 163 -15.62 -11.01 -18.16
N HIS A 164 -16.22 -11.52 -17.06
CA HIS A 164 -16.74 -12.89 -17.01
C HIS A 164 -18.28 -12.99 -17.07
N ALA A 165 -19.01 -11.89 -17.02
CA ALA A 165 -20.47 -11.92 -17.11
C ALA A 165 -20.97 -11.19 -18.37
N ALA A 166 -21.38 -11.95 -19.37
CA ALA A 166 -21.71 -11.47 -20.72
C ALA A 166 -22.70 -10.30 -20.83
N LYS A 167 -23.51 -10.06 -19.80
CA LYS A 167 -24.54 -8.99 -19.80
C LYS A 167 -24.23 -7.85 -18.83
N LEU A 168 -23.13 -7.91 -18.08
CA LEU A 168 -22.76 -6.85 -17.14
C LEU A 168 -21.87 -5.82 -17.82
N PRO A 169 -22.26 -4.52 -17.82
CA PRO A 169 -21.45 -3.48 -18.41
C PRO A 169 -20.24 -3.11 -17.52
N ARG A 170 -19.24 -2.43 -18.07
CA ARG A 170 -18.26 -1.71 -17.28
C ARG A 170 -18.95 -0.53 -16.59
N ILE A 171 -18.70 -0.36 -15.30
CA ILE A 171 -19.29 0.69 -14.49
C ILE A 171 -18.23 1.47 -13.73
N ASP A 172 -18.52 2.74 -13.44
CA ASP A 172 -17.75 3.51 -12.47
C ASP A 172 -18.21 3.17 -11.05
N LEU A 173 -17.27 3.03 -10.13
CA LEU A 173 -17.56 2.78 -8.73
C LEU A 173 -18.07 4.07 -8.09
N GLN A 174 -19.39 4.18 -7.97
CA GLN A 174 -20.09 5.31 -7.37
C GLN A 174 -21.13 4.79 -6.38
N ARG A 175 -21.44 5.58 -5.36
CA ARG A 175 -22.51 5.25 -4.43
C ARG A 175 -23.86 5.27 -5.13
N PRO A 176 -24.61 4.14 -5.15
CA PRO A 176 -25.93 4.10 -5.74
C PRO A 176 -26.95 4.82 -4.85
N PRO A 177 -28.09 5.25 -5.39
CA PRO A 177 -29.13 5.94 -4.61
C PRO A 177 -29.75 5.09 -3.50
N SER A 178 -29.70 3.77 -3.61
CA SER A 178 -30.27 2.82 -2.66
C SER A 178 -29.52 1.48 -2.69
N ILE A 179 -29.55 0.75 -1.56
CA ILE A 179 -29.02 -0.60 -1.45
C ILE A 179 -29.71 -1.56 -2.44
N ILE A 180 -30.99 -1.36 -2.73
CA ILE A 180 -31.72 -2.12 -3.75
C ILE A 180 -31.61 -1.40 -5.07
N GLY A 181 -30.69 -1.87 -5.95
CA GLY A 181 -30.54 -1.33 -7.30
C GLY A 181 -31.72 -1.71 -8.20
N ARG A 182 -32.31 -0.72 -8.86
CA ARG A 182 -33.48 -0.92 -9.76
C ARG A 182 -33.10 -1.04 -11.24
N ASN A 183 -31.80 -1.06 -11.53
CA ASN A 183 -31.22 -1.36 -12.84
C ASN A 183 -29.88 -2.03 -12.65
N THR A 184 -29.31 -2.61 -13.71
CA THR A 184 -28.07 -3.40 -13.65
C THR A 184 -26.90 -2.57 -13.09
N VAL A 185 -26.75 -1.31 -13.50
CA VAL A 185 -25.64 -0.45 -13.03
C VAL A 185 -25.75 -0.21 -11.52
N HIS A 186 -26.92 0.22 -11.02
CA HIS A 186 -27.13 0.44 -9.60
C HIS A 186 -27.03 -0.85 -8.77
N ALA A 187 -27.48 -1.99 -9.33
CA ALA A 187 -27.35 -3.29 -8.66
C ALA A 187 -25.87 -3.70 -8.52
N MET A 188 -25.06 -3.51 -9.57
CA MET A 188 -23.62 -3.74 -9.52
C MET A 188 -22.91 -2.77 -8.55
N GLN A 189 -23.22 -1.49 -8.61
CA GLN A 189 -22.65 -0.49 -7.69
C GLN A 189 -23.00 -0.80 -6.24
N SER A 190 -24.23 -1.20 -5.96
CA SER A 190 -24.68 -1.59 -4.62
C SER A 190 -23.92 -2.82 -4.12
N GLY A 191 -23.86 -3.88 -4.91
CA GLY A 191 -23.15 -5.12 -4.54
C GLY A 191 -21.65 -4.90 -4.34
N LEU A 192 -21.03 -4.11 -5.23
CA LEU A 192 -19.60 -3.81 -5.14
C LEU A 192 -19.29 -2.88 -3.94
N LEU A 193 -20.03 -1.80 -3.73
CA LEU A 193 -19.73 -0.86 -2.65
C LEU A 193 -20.20 -1.38 -1.29
N PHE A 194 -21.50 -1.60 -1.12
CA PHE A 194 -22.04 -1.98 0.19
C PHE A 194 -21.70 -3.41 0.59
N GLY A 195 -21.61 -4.35 -0.39
CA GLY A 195 -21.13 -5.70 -0.13
C GLY A 195 -19.68 -5.70 0.33
N TYR A 196 -18.85 -4.85 -0.29
CA TYR A 196 -17.46 -4.69 0.09
C TYR A 196 -17.31 -4.07 1.48
N VAL A 197 -18.04 -3.02 1.79
CA VAL A 197 -18.09 -2.41 3.13
C VAL A 197 -18.50 -3.44 4.18
N SER A 198 -19.56 -4.21 3.93
CA SER A 198 -20.01 -5.28 4.85
C SER A 198 -18.94 -6.36 5.06
N MET A 199 -18.18 -6.71 4.02
CA MET A 199 -17.03 -7.61 4.13
C MET A 199 -15.94 -7.00 5.03
N VAL A 200 -15.62 -5.71 4.86
CA VAL A 200 -14.63 -5.00 5.70
C VAL A 200 -15.07 -5.00 7.16
N GLU A 201 -16.31 -4.63 7.45
CA GLU A 201 -16.88 -4.64 8.81
C GLU A 201 -16.82 -6.03 9.45
N GLY A 202 -17.25 -7.05 8.71
CA GLY A 202 -17.20 -8.44 9.16
C GLY A 202 -15.79 -8.95 9.41
N MET A 203 -14.81 -8.53 8.60
CA MET A 203 -13.39 -8.88 8.82
C MET A 203 -12.84 -8.16 10.04
N VAL A 204 -13.07 -6.86 10.18
CA VAL A 204 -12.63 -6.07 11.35
C VAL A 204 -13.18 -6.67 12.64
N GLU A 205 -14.45 -7.08 12.67
CA GLU A 205 -15.03 -7.72 13.86
C GLU A 205 -14.32 -9.04 14.20
N ARG A 206 -13.97 -9.87 13.22
CA ARG A 206 -13.21 -11.11 13.41
C ARG A 206 -11.80 -10.84 13.95
N PHE A 207 -11.09 -9.89 13.37
CA PHE A 207 -9.76 -9.47 13.84
C PHE A 207 -9.83 -8.94 15.29
N ARG A 208 -10.87 -8.16 15.62
CA ARG A 208 -11.07 -7.64 16.98
C ARG A 208 -11.30 -8.74 18.01
N LYS A 209 -11.92 -9.85 17.63
CA LYS A 209 -12.08 -11.02 18.53
C LYS A 209 -10.74 -11.67 18.87
N GLU A 210 -9.76 -11.62 17.97
CA GLU A 210 -8.42 -12.19 18.17
C GLU A 210 -7.44 -11.20 18.83
N LEU A 211 -7.45 -9.93 18.40
CA LEU A 211 -6.51 -8.91 18.86
C LEU A 211 -7.02 -8.11 20.08
N GLY A 212 -8.28 -8.28 20.43
CA GLY A 212 -8.91 -7.61 21.57
C GLY A 212 -9.64 -6.31 21.21
N PRO A 213 -10.48 -5.80 22.14
CA PRO A 213 -11.37 -4.66 21.90
C PRO A 213 -10.64 -3.33 21.69
N SER A 214 -9.41 -3.21 22.16
CA SER A 214 -8.58 -2.00 21.98
C SER A 214 -7.89 -1.94 20.61
N MET A 215 -8.12 -2.91 19.72
CA MET A 215 -7.54 -2.95 18.39
C MET A 215 -7.91 -1.70 17.58
N LYS A 216 -6.90 -0.98 17.14
CA LYS A 216 -7.04 0.14 16.20
C LYS A 216 -7.26 -0.38 14.79
N VAL A 217 -8.09 0.32 14.02
CA VAL A 217 -8.30 0.01 12.59
C VAL A 217 -7.74 1.17 11.77
N ILE A 218 -6.71 0.87 10.99
CA ILE A 218 -5.96 1.83 10.21
C ILE A 218 -6.11 1.46 8.74
N ALA A 219 -6.50 2.42 7.92
CA ALA A 219 -6.70 2.22 6.49
C ALA A 219 -5.66 2.98 5.66
N THR A 220 -5.19 2.34 4.61
CA THR A 220 -4.32 2.91 3.59
C THR A 220 -4.76 2.46 2.19
N GLY A 221 -4.07 2.91 1.15
CA GLY A 221 -4.39 2.57 -0.23
C GLY A 221 -5.36 3.53 -0.90
N GLY A 222 -5.51 3.37 -2.21
CA GLY A 222 -6.19 4.36 -3.06
C GLY A 222 -7.70 4.50 -2.84
N LEU A 223 -8.34 3.55 -2.18
CA LEU A 223 -9.79 3.55 -1.92
C LEU A 223 -10.13 3.66 -0.42
N ALA A 224 -9.15 3.89 0.44
CA ALA A 224 -9.35 4.00 1.88
C ALA A 224 -10.40 5.07 2.24
N GLU A 225 -10.30 6.26 1.66
CA GLU A 225 -11.25 7.36 1.90
C GLU A 225 -12.66 7.04 1.42
N VAL A 226 -12.80 6.39 0.25
CA VAL A 226 -14.11 6.02 -0.31
C VAL A 226 -14.83 5.00 0.58
N VAL A 227 -14.11 3.99 1.05
CA VAL A 227 -14.68 2.97 1.95
C VAL A 227 -14.98 3.55 3.32
N ALA A 228 -14.11 4.40 3.86
CA ALA A 228 -14.30 5.00 5.17
C ALA A 228 -15.53 5.94 5.25
N GLN A 229 -15.99 6.50 4.13
CA GLN A 229 -17.24 7.28 4.09
C GLN A 229 -18.50 6.43 4.31
N GLU A 230 -18.39 5.11 4.16
CA GLU A 230 -19.52 4.18 4.25
C GLU A 230 -19.51 3.32 5.51
N THR A 231 -18.53 3.53 6.43
CA THR A 231 -18.41 2.74 7.65
C THR A 231 -17.68 3.47 8.76
N ASP A 232 -18.08 3.22 10.00
CA ASP A 232 -17.45 3.78 11.21
C ASP A 232 -16.33 2.88 11.77
N VAL A 233 -16.06 1.70 11.19
CA VAL A 233 -15.06 0.78 11.76
C VAL A 233 -13.63 1.23 11.53
N ILE A 234 -13.39 2.07 10.51
CA ILE A 234 -12.08 2.65 10.18
C ILE A 234 -11.87 3.89 11.04
N GLN A 235 -10.85 3.88 11.87
CA GLN A 235 -10.57 4.94 12.84
C GLN A 235 -9.52 5.94 12.33
N ILE A 236 -8.59 5.46 11.52
CA ILE A 236 -7.45 6.24 11.05
C ILE A 236 -7.27 5.96 9.55
N ILE A 237 -7.10 7.02 8.77
CA ILE A 237 -6.77 6.93 7.34
C ILE A 237 -5.40 7.56 7.15
N THR A 238 -4.50 6.82 6.54
CA THR A 238 -3.15 7.28 6.21
C THR A 238 -2.78 6.85 4.79
N PRO A 239 -2.97 7.73 3.80
CA PRO A 239 -2.83 7.38 2.39
C PRO A 239 -1.42 6.95 1.97
N TRP A 240 -0.40 7.32 2.74
CA TRP A 240 1.01 7.12 2.42
C TRP A 240 1.72 6.21 3.42
N LEU A 241 0.98 5.34 4.11
CA LEU A 241 1.49 4.47 5.18
C LEU A 241 2.71 3.66 4.75
N THR A 242 2.65 3.05 3.57
CA THR A 242 3.76 2.23 3.04
C THR A 242 5.02 3.06 2.83
N LEU A 243 4.88 4.29 2.32
CA LEU A 243 6.02 5.21 2.15
C LEU A 243 6.62 5.63 3.49
N ASP A 244 5.77 5.89 4.50
CA ASP A 244 6.22 6.17 5.87
C ASP A 244 6.97 4.97 6.46
N GLY A 245 6.47 3.76 6.21
CA GLY A 245 7.13 2.53 6.60
C GLY A 245 8.51 2.37 5.97
N LEU A 246 8.64 2.67 4.69
CA LEU A 246 9.93 2.65 3.99
C LEU A 246 10.92 3.65 4.56
N ARG A 247 10.45 4.87 4.89
CA ARG A 247 11.30 5.86 5.56
C ARG A 247 11.78 5.36 6.92
N ILE A 248 10.88 4.79 7.74
CA ILE A 248 11.24 4.25 9.05
C ILE A 248 12.23 3.08 8.91
N LEU A 249 12.01 2.19 7.95
CA LEU A 249 12.93 1.09 7.64
C LEU A 249 14.30 1.59 7.22
N TRP A 250 14.36 2.66 6.42
CA TRP A 250 15.63 3.31 6.09
C TRP A 250 16.36 3.78 7.34
N ASP A 251 15.70 4.54 8.21
CA ASP A 251 16.30 5.10 9.43
C ASP A 251 16.82 4.01 10.38
N LEU A 252 16.10 2.89 10.50
CA LEU A 252 16.51 1.75 11.33
C LEU A 252 17.76 1.04 10.82
N ASN A 253 18.03 1.08 9.52
CA ASN A 253 19.14 0.37 8.90
C ASN A 253 20.32 1.30 8.57
N HIS A 254 20.13 2.63 8.62
CA HIS A 254 21.15 3.66 8.39
C HIS A 254 21.15 4.66 9.57
N PRO A 255 21.49 4.22 10.79
CA PRO A 255 21.55 5.15 11.93
C PRO A 255 22.59 6.22 11.65
N LEU A 256 22.27 7.46 12.02
CA LEU A 256 23.17 8.65 11.92
C LEU A 256 24.44 8.43 12.75
#